data_164181130b0651125c5c2cc2db980456
#
_entry.id   164181130b0651125c5c2cc2db980456
#
_cell.length_a   1.000
_cell.length_b   1.000
_cell.length_c   1.000
_cell.angle_alpha   90.00
_cell.angle_beta   90.00
_cell.angle_gamma   90.00
#
_symmetry.space_group_name_H-M   'P 1'
#
loop_
_entity.id
_entity.type
_entity.pdbx_description
1 polymer ?
#
loop_
_entity_poly.entity_id
_entity_poly.type
_entity_poly.pdbx_seq_one_letter_code
_entity_poly.pdbx_strand_id
1 'polypeptide(L)'
;YGSIDLMIAKDVFEHIHPKDLYEILASAATFIKRAYILVPLGDKGKYRIGDYENDASHVIAENEKWWEDLFKACGFFVEQFRYRVDGIKEQALPLHPEGNGHFILKTL
;
A
#
# COMPACT_ATOMS: atom_id res chain seq x y z
N TYR A 1 -20.14 17.97 -1.07
CA TYR A 1 -19.01 17.44 -0.33
C TYR A 1 -17.73 18.10 -0.77
N GLY A 2 -16.83 18.35 0.17
CA GLY A 2 -15.48 18.75 -0.17
C GLY A 2 -14.67 17.57 -0.70
N SER A 3 -13.54 17.88 -1.28
CA SER A 3 -12.56 16.87 -1.65
C SER A 3 -11.44 16.85 -0.60
N ILE A 4 -10.76 15.70 -0.49
CA ILE A 4 -9.57 15.53 0.34
C ILE A 4 -8.35 15.61 -0.56
N ASP A 5 -7.40 16.47 -0.21
CA ASP A 5 -6.20 16.67 -1.02
C ASP A 5 -5.23 15.51 -0.93
N LEU A 6 -5.07 14.93 0.27
CA LEU A 6 -4.13 13.84 0.51
C LEU A 6 -4.64 12.88 1.58
N MET A 7 -4.65 11.60 1.26
CA MET A 7 -4.85 10.52 2.22
C MET A 7 -3.51 9.85 2.49
N ILE A 8 -3.21 9.54 3.74
CA ILE A 8 -2.01 8.79 4.13
C ILE A 8 -2.46 7.50 4.81
N ALA A 9 -1.97 6.36 4.29
CA ALA A 9 -2.21 5.06 4.89
C ALA A 9 -0.87 4.33 5.06
N LYS A 10 -0.32 4.39 6.25
CA LYS A 10 0.95 3.75 6.60
C LYS A 10 0.67 2.50 7.43
N ASP A 11 1.01 1.33 6.88
CA ASP A 11 0.83 0.04 7.55
C ASP A 11 -0.64 -0.23 7.96
N VAL A 12 -1.57 0.09 7.06
CA VAL A 12 -3.01 -0.05 7.29
C VAL A 12 -3.63 -1.09 6.37
N PHE A 13 -3.36 -1.00 5.08
CA PHE A 13 -4.11 -1.75 4.06
C PHE A 13 -3.85 -3.26 4.10
N GLU A 14 -2.69 -3.69 4.57
CA GLU A 14 -2.40 -5.12 4.69
C GLU A 14 -3.24 -5.82 5.77
N HIS A 15 -3.91 -5.06 6.62
CA HIS A 15 -4.81 -5.57 7.65
C HIS A 15 -6.26 -5.68 7.18
N ILE A 16 -6.56 -5.24 5.97
CA ILE A 16 -7.93 -5.20 5.43
C ILE A 16 -8.07 -6.29 4.37
N HIS A 17 -9.14 -7.09 4.49
CA HIS A 17 -9.39 -8.14 3.50
C HIS A 17 -9.52 -7.51 2.09
N PRO A 18 -8.95 -8.14 1.04
CA PRO A 18 -8.94 -7.54 -0.30
C PRO A 18 -10.30 -7.09 -0.84
N LYS A 19 -11.35 -7.83 -0.56
CA LYS A 19 -12.69 -7.45 -1.00
C LYS A 19 -13.15 -6.14 -0.38
N ASP A 20 -12.93 -5.99 0.93
CA ASP A 20 -13.32 -4.78 1.65
C ASP A 20 -12.43 -3.61 1.23
N LEU A 21 -11.14 -3.87 1.03
CA LEU A 21 -10.19 -2.87 0.60
C LEU A 21 -10.54 -2.31 -0.78
N TYR A 22 -10.96 -3.17 -1.70
CA TYR A 22 -11.41 -2.73 -3.02
C TYR A 22 -12.58 -1.74 -2.89
N GLU A 23 -13.59 -2.07 -2.09
CA GLU A 23 -14.76 -1.21 -1.89
C GLU A 23 -14.39 0.12 -1.25
N ILE A 24 -13.51 0.10 -0.23
CA ILE A 24 -13.04 1.31 0.44
C ILE A 24 -12.29 2.21 -0.52
N LEU A 25 -11.36 1.66 -1.29
CA LEU A 25 -10.55 2.45 -2.22
C LEU A 25 -11.38 2.98 -3.39
N ALA A 26 -12.28 2.18 -3.93
CA ALA A 26 -13.15 2.63 -5.02
C ALA A 26 -14.03 3.80 -4.58
N SER A 27 -14.54 3.75 -3.35
CA SER A 27 -15.28 4.87 -2.77
C SER A 27 -14.38 6.09 -2.55
N ALA A 28 -13.20 5.88 -1.98
CA ALA A 28 -12.24 6.96 -1.71
C ALA A 28 -11.81 7.69 -2.97
N ALA A 29 -11.66 6.98 -4.09
CA ALA A 29 -11.25 7.57 -5.35
C ALA A 29 -12.22 8.64 -5.88
N THR A 30 -13.44 8.67 -5.38
CA THR A 30 -14.44 9.66 -5.82
C THR A 30 -14.21 11.03 -5.18
N PHE A 31 -13.43 11.12 -4.09
CA PHE A 31 -13.25 12.40 -3.37
C PHE A 31 -11.82 12.66 -2.90
N ILE A 32 -10.89 11.71 -3.06
CA ILE A 32 -9.48 11.89 -2.68
C ILE A 32 -8.67 12.20 -3.94
N LYS A 33 -7.86 13.26 -3.87
CA LYS A 33 -7.04 13.68 -5.01
C LYS A 33 -5.75 12.89 -5.11
N ARG A 34 -5.05 12.71 -3.98
CA ARG A 34 -3.78 11.98 -3.90
C ARG A 34 -3.74 11.12 -2.65
N ALA A 35 -2.94 10.07 -2.72
CA ALA A 35 -2.73 9.19 -1.58
C ALA A 35 -1.27 8.76 -1.49
N TYR A 36 -0.76 8.69 -0.27
CA TYR A 36 0.52 8.05 0.03
C TYR A 36 0.23 6.77 0.79
N ILE A 37 0.63 5.64 0.21
CA ILE A 37 0.34 4.32 0.75
C ILE A 37 1.65 3.60 1.02
N LEU A 38 1.84 3.14 2.25
CA LEU A 38 2.97 2.31 2.64
C LEU A 38 2.44 0.95 3.06
N VAL A 39 2.89 -0.10 2.38
CA VAL A 39 2.50 -1.48 2.66
C VAL A 39 3.71 -2.40 2.65
N PRO A 40 3.72 -3.45 3.48
CA PRO A 40 4.73 -4.50 3.38
C PRO A 40 4.49 -5.31 2.11
N LEU A 41 5.57 -5.67 1.43
CA LEU A 41 5.51 -6.45 0.20
C LEU A 41 5.76 -7.93 0.48
N GLY A 42 5.20 -8.77 -0.36
CA GLY A 42 5.33 -10.20 -0.28
C GLY A 42 5.38 -10.86 -1.64
N ASP A 43 5.72 -12.15 -1.63
CA ASP A 43 5.74 -12.98 -2.81
C ASP A 43 5.11 -14.32 -2.46
N LYS A 44 4.21 -14.80 -3.33
CA LYS A 44 3.54 -16.10 -3.14
C LYS A 44 2.87 -16.24 -1.76
N GLY A 45 2.25 -15.16 -1.28
CA GLY A 45 1.54 -15.17 -0.01
C GLY A 45 2.38 -15.03 1.24
N LYS A 46 3.68 -14.74 1.11
CA LYS A 46 4.59 -14.56 2.24
C LYS A 46 5.29 -13.22 2.15
N TYR A 47 5.43 -12.55 3.30
CA TYR A 47 6.15 -11.28 3.35
C TYR A 47 7.65 -11.46 3.10
N ARG A 48 8.25 -10.47 2.45
CA ARG A 48 9.70 -10.42 2.23
C ARG A 48 10.44 -10.22 3.55
N ILE A 49 9.83 -9.49 4.49
CA ILE A 49 10.33 -9.34 5.86
C ILE A 49 9.65 -10.39 6.72
N GLY A 50 10.39 -11.43 7.11
CA GLY A 50 9.82 -12.60 7.79
C GLY A 50 9.10 -12.28 9.09
N ASP A 51 9.55 -11.27 9.84
CA ASP A 51 8.92 -10.88 11.09
C ASP A 51 7.45 -10.46 10.92
N TYR A 52 7.07 -9.99 9.74
CA TYR A 52 5.68 -9.59 9.47
C TYR A 52 4.72 -10.79 9.46
N GLU A 53 5.22 -12.00 9.27
CA GLU A 53 4.41 -13.22 9.32
C GLU A 53 3.89 -13.52 10.73
N ASN A 54 4.50 -12.93 11.75
CA ASN A 54 4.10 -13.16 13.14
C ASN A 54 2.86 -12.38 13.56
N ASP A 55 2.37 -11.46 12.72
CA ASP A 55 1.17 -10.68 13.01
C ASP A 55 -0.03 -11.34 12.33
N ALA A 56 -0.90 -11.96 13.14
CA ALA A 56 -2.08 -12.66 12.64
C ALA A 56 -3.12 -11.74 12.00
N SER A 57 -3.03 -10.42 12.22
CA SER A 57 -3.93 -9.44 11.61
C SER A 57 -3.52 -9.07 10.18
N HIS A 58 -2.34 -9.48 9.72
CA HIS A 58 -1.91 -9.30 8.35
C HIS A 58 -2.64 -10.28 7.43
N VAL A 59 -3.34 -9.77 6.43
CA VAL A 59 -4.13 -10.60 5.51
C VAL A 59 -3.70 -10.47 4.05
N ILE A 60 -2.82 -9.52 3.71
CA ILE A 60 -2.31 -9.33 2.34
C ILE A 60 -0.79 -9.39 2.36
N ALA A 61 -0.22 -10.36 1.65
CA ALA A 61 1.23 -10.51 1.48
C ALA A 61 1.51 -10.67 -0.03
N GLU A 62 1.38 -9.58 -0.76
CA GLU A 62 1.43 -9.56 -2.21
C GLU A 62 2.53 -8.62 -2.73
N ASN A 63 2.90 -8.76 -4.01
CA ASN A 63 3.97 -7.99 -4.61
C ASN A 63 3.50 -6.62 -5.14
N GLU A 64 4.46 -5.87 -5.69
CA GLU A 64 4.23 -4.53 -6.23
C GLU A 64 3.13 -4.51 -7.28
N LYS A 65 3.17 -5.48 -8.21
CA LYS A 65 2.20 -5.53 -9.29
C LYS A 65 0.78 -5.77 -8.80
N TRP A 66 0.62 -6.63 -7.81
CA TRP A 66 -0.69 -6.89 -7.23
C TRP A 66 -1.31 -5.61 -6.64
N TRP A 67 -0.51 -4.85 -5.89
CA TRP A 67 -0.96 -3.58 -5.31
C TRP A 67 -1.27 -2.56 -6.40
N GLU A 68 -0.40 -2.44 -7.41
CA GLU A 68 -0.63 -1.52 -8.52
C GLU A 68 -1.91 -1.85 -9.27
N ASP A 69 -2.16 -3.12 -9.55
CA ASP A 69 -3.38 -3.57 -10.23
C ASP A 69 -4.61 -3.26 -9.41
N LEU A 70 -4.55 -3.45 -8.08
CA LEU A 70 -5.64 -3.09 -7.18
C LEU A 70 -5.94 -1.59 -7.23
N PHE A 71 -4.91 -0.77 -7.13
CA PHE A 71 -5.09 0.69 -7.15
C PHE A 71 -5.69 1.16 -8.47
N LYS A 72 -5.23 0.62 -9.58
CA LYS A 72 -5.79 0.94 -10.90
C LYS A 72 -7.26 0.54 -11.02
N ALA A 73 -7.61 -0.63 -10.54
CA ALA A 73 -8.98 -1.12 -10.57
C ALA A 73 -9.92 -0.23 -9.74
N CYS A 74 -9.39 0.43 -8.71
CA CYS A 74 -10.16 1.31 -7.84
C CYS A 74 -10.25 2.76 -8.33
N GLY A 75 -9.55 3.11 -9.40
CA GLY A 75 -9.59 4.47 -9.96
C GLY A 75 -8.40 5.34 -9.61
N PHE A 76 -7.31 4.76 -9.12
CA PHE A 76 -6.08 5.47 -8.83
C PHE A 76 -5.01 5.18 -9.88
N PHE A 77 -4.12 6.15 -10.09
CA PHE A 77 -2.90 5.97 -10.88
C PHE A 77 -1.70 5.99 -9.96
N VAL A 78 -0.75 5.10 -10.20
CA VAL A 78 0.53 5.12 -9.49
C VAL A 78 1.40 6.21 -10.11
N GLU A 79 1.53 7.34 -9.43
CA GLU A 79 2.36 8.45 -9.87
C GLU A 79 3.84 8.20 -9.60
N GLN A 80 4.13 7.60 -8.43
CA GLN A 80 5.47 7.15 -8.05
C GLN A 80 5.38 5.88 -7.22
N PHE A 81 6.42 5.05 -7.36
CA PHE A 81 6.65 3.91 -6.49
C PHE A 81 8.09 3.92 -6.03
N ARG A 82 8.32 3.69 -4.73
CA ARG A 82 9.66 3.61 -4.15
C ARG A 82 9.73 2.50 -3.12
N TYR A 83 10.91 1.89 -2.99
CA TYR A 83 11.19 0.98 -1.90
C TYR A 83 11.69 1.70 -0.66
N ARG A 84 12.09 2.95 -0.80
CA ARG A 84 12.70 3.74 0.26
C ARG A 84 12.18 5.17 0.24
N VAL A 85 11.81 5.66 1.43
CA VAL A 85 11.56 7.08 1.69
C VAL A 85 12.33 7.42 2.95
N ASP A 86 13.22 8.39 2.88
CA ASP A 86 14.08 8.76 4.02
C ASP A 86 13.23 9.12 5.24
N GLY A 87 13.62 8.59 6.40
CA GLY A 87 12.92 8.81 7.67
C GLY A 87 11.75 7.87 7.91
N ILE A 88 11.39 6.99 6.95
CA ILE A 88 10.26 6.07 7.10
C ILE A 88 10.74 4.64 6.93
N LYS A 89 10.57 3.83 7.99
CA LYS A 89 10.90 2.40 8.01
C LYS A 89 12.34 2.08 7.63
N GLU A 90 13.28 2.93 8.00
CA GLU A 90 14.69 2.74 7.62
C GLU A 90 15.35 1.54 8.27
N GLN A 91 14.84 1.09 9.43
CA GLN A 91 15.45 -0.04 10.15
C GLN A 91 15.44 -1.33 9.35
N ALA A 92 14.46 -1.52 8.47
CA ALA A 92 14.35 -2.73 7.66
C ALA A 92 15.26 -2.73 6.44
N LEU A 93 15.73 -1.57 6.00
CA LEU A 93 16.41 -1.41 4.71
C LEU A 93 17.72 -2.19 4.57
N PRO A 94 18.60 -2.28 5.61
CA PRO A 94 19.87 -3.00 5.45
C PRO A 94 19.71 -4.48 5.09
N LEU A 95 18.67 -5.13 5.63
CA LEU A 95 18.42 -6.56 5.41
C LEU A 95 17.35 -6.80 4.34
N HIS A 96 16.39 -5.88 4.20
CA HIS A 96 15.23 -6.04 3.33
C HIS A 96 14.99 -4.77 2.51
N PRO A 97 15.87 -4.45 1.54
CA PRO A 97 15.75 -3.20 0.77
C PRO A 97 14.47 -3.10 -0.05
N GLU A 98 13.82 -4.23 -0.36
CA GLU A 98 12.56 -4.29 -1.11
C GLU A 98 11.41 -4.88 -0.29
N GLY A 99 11.51 -4.79 1.04
CA GLY A 99 10.52 -5.37 1.94
C GLY A 99 9.22 -4.58 2.06
N ASN A 100 9.26 -3.28 1.79
CA ASN A 100 8.11 -2.39 1.84
C ASN A 100 7.97 -1.61 0.54
N GLY A 101 6.74 -1.26 0.19
CA GLY A 101 6.44 -0.45 -0.97
C GLY A 101 5.77 0.86 -0.58
N HIS A 102 6.29 1.96 -1.13
CA HIS A 102 5.74 3.30 -0.97
C HIS A 102 5.11 3.72 -2.29
N PHE A 103 3.79 3.87 -2.30
CA PHE A 103 3.04 4.26 -3.50
C PHE A 103 2.52 5.67 -3.34
N ILE A 104 2.81 6.52 -4.31
CA ILE A 104 2.19 7.83 -4.44
C ILE A 104 1.15 7.70 -5.54
N LEU A 105 -0.11 7.87 -5.16
CA LEU A 105 -1.25 7.70 -6.05
C LEU A 105 -1.93 9.02 -6.34
N LYS A 106 -2.59 9.10 -7.48
CA LYS A 106 -3.48 10.21 -7.79
C LYS A 106 -4.73 9.71 -8.47
N THR A 107 -5.80 10.49 -8.38
CA THR A 107 -7.04 10.28 -9.14
C THR A 107 -7.09 11.26 -10.32
N LEU A 108 -7.98 11.00 -11.24
CA LEU A 108 -8.26 11.96 -12.33
C LEU A 108 -8.99 13.20 -11.85
#